data_13073bcfc31b028ccc5e2255fbc101e0
#
_entry.id   13073bcfc31b028ccc5e2255fbc101e0
#
_cell.length_a   1.000
_cell.length_b   1.000
_cell.length_c   1.000
_cell.angle_alpha   90.00
_cell.angle_beta   90.00
_cell.angle_gamma   90.00
#
_symmetry.space_group_name_H-M   'P 1'
#
loop_
_entity.id
_entity.type
_entity.pdbx_description
1 polymer ?
#
loop_
_entity_poly.entity_id
_entity_poly.type
_entity_poly.pdbx_seq_one_letter_code
_entity_poly.pdbx_strand_id
1 'polypeptide(L)'
;MGSLWSPIKESGSLTDRIVARLDELIQTEDLQEGQRLPSEREMARLLGVSRPALREAVRVLEARGRVVVKHGQGVFVGTGDQVAIRSRLASMEVSLAELFAMRQVLEVPAAEWAAEVATNREVEALGHHLEAEEKSRVGPIDFAVLRQLDTAFHMRIVEMAKNRFLLQTQGVLQEMITAGMETTLTIPGRVDQARKDHRKLFEAIRDRDSQAAREAAAAHIEGARDAALARIHREQAEAAFDGAAAVTSDVQGTRRAGNAQRARTAPAATSRSGAARARTGRTGT
;
A
#
# COMPACT_ATOMS: atom_id res chain seq x y z
N MET A 1 -2.46 18.90 -34.83
CA MET A 1 -2.43 17.56 -34.19
C MET A 1 -1.03 16.98 -33.93
N GLY A 2 0.06 17.71 -34.09
CA GLY A 2 1.42 17.15 -34.07
C GLY A 2 2.26 17.30 -32.81
N SER A 3 1.87 18.11 -31.83
CA SER A 3 2.79 18.44 -30.72
C SER A 3 2.49 17.75 -29.38
N LEU A 4 1.33 17.15 -29.19
CA LEU A 4 0.92 16.54 -27.92
C LEU A 4 1.33 15.08 -27.76
N TRP A 5 1.52 14.37 -28.87
CA TRP A 5 2.02 13.00 -28.90
C TRP A 5 3.55 12.99 -29.03
N SER A 6 4.27 13.23 -27.93
CA SER A 6 5.74 13.23 -27.90
C SER A 6 6.29 11.89 -27.36
N PRO A 7 7.51 11.47 -27.77
CA PRO A 7 8.18 10.29 -27.19
C PRO A 7 8.37 10.41 -25.69
N ILE A 8 8.20 9.29 -24.97
CA ILE A 8 8.30 9.18 -23.51
C ILE A 8 9.77 9.29 -23.07
N LYS A 9 10.04 10.21 -22.14
CA LYS A 9 11.36 10.39 -21.50
C LYS A 9 11.25 10.24 -19.99
N GLU A 10 12.13 9.38 -19.43
CA GLU A 10 12.61 9.22 -18.05
C GLU A 10 11.72 8.72 -16.91
N SER A 11 12.34 7.91 -15.99
CA SER A 11 12.06 7.29 -14.69
C SER A 11 10.75 6.48 -14.51
N GLY A 12 10.89 5.23 -14.01
CA GLY A 12 9.82 4.25 -13.82
C GLY A 12 9.84 3.14 -14.86
N SER A 13 9.04 2.08 -14.70
CA SER A 13 8.90 1.06 -15.72
C SER A 13 8.38 1.69 -17.03
N LEU A 14 8.76 1.14 -18.18
CA LEU A 14 8.27 1.66 -19.46
C LEU A 14 6.74 1.66 -19.51
N THR A 15 6.10 0.65 -18.96
CA THR A 15 4.64 0.54 -18.88
C THR A 15 4.04 1.67 -18.05
N ASP A 16 4.60 1.99 -16.87
CA ASP A 16 4.09 3.07 -16.00
C ASP A 16 4.18 4.43 -16.69
N ARG A 17 5.26 4.67 -17.43
CA ARG A 17 5.45 5.91 -18.18
C ARG A 17 4.46 6.05 -19.34
N ILE A 18 4.16 4.94 -20.03
CA ILE A 18 3.14 4.93 -21.08
C ILE A 18 1.75 5.21 -20.47
N VAL A 19 1.43 4.55 -19.36
CA VAL A 19 0.17 4.76 -18.62
C VAL A 19 0.02 6.22 -18.22
N ALA A 20 1.02 6.79 -17.53
CA ALA A 20 0.99 8.18 -17.11
C ALA A 20 0.80 9.15 -18.29
N ARG A 21 1.50 8.90 -19.41
CA ARG A 21 1.40 9.75 -20.60
C ARG A 21 0.03 9.69 -21.28
N LEU A 22 -0.54 8.48 -21.39
CA LEU A 22 -1.88 8.31 -21.97
C LEU A 22 -2.95 8.92 -21.04
N ASP A 23 -2.80 8.79 -19.74
CA ASP A 23 -3.69 9.39 -18.74
C ASP A 23 -3.67 10.93 -18.83
N GLU A 24 -2.48 11.52 -18.92
CA GLU A 24 -2.28 12.94 -19.14
C GLU A 24 -2.96 13.41 -20.44
N LEU A 25 -2.78 12.68 -21.54
CA LEU A 25 -3.41 13.01 -22.83
C LEU A 25 -4.94 12.99 -22.76
N ILE A 26 -5.51 11.98 -22.08
CA ILE A 26 -6.96 11.88 -21.89
C ILE A 26 -7.48 13.09 -21.10
N GLN A 27 -6.73 13.56 -20.10
CA GLN A 27 -7.14 14.68 -19.25
C GLN A 27 -6.91 16.03 -19.90
N THR A 28 -5.78 16.24 -20.57
CA THR A 28 -5.38 17.56 -21.09
C THR A 28 -6.00 17.90 -22.42
N GLU A 29 -6.34 16.90 -23.26
CA GLU A 29 -6.99 17.13 -24.56
C GLU A 29 -8.51 17.18 -24.48
N ASP A 30 -9.09 17.17 -23.27
CA ASP A 30 -10.54 17.16 -23.06
C ASP A 30 -11.25 16.08 -23.91
N LEU A 31 -10.61 14.87 -23.95
CA LEU A 31 -11.15 13.77 -24.72
C LEU A 31 -12.44 13.28 -24.06
N GLN A 32 -13.53 13.33 -24.81
CA GLN A 32 -14.86 12.98 -24.31
C GLN A 32 -15.00 11.48 -24.07
N GLU A 33 -15.79 11.11 -23.08
CA GLU A 33 -16.17 9.73 -22.84
C GLU A 33 -16.71 9.04 -24.11
N GLY A 34 -16.28 7.82 -24.33
CA GLY A 34 -16.62 7.06 -25.52
C GLY A 34 -15.91 7.52 -26.79
N GLN A 35 -15.10 8.58 -26.73
CA GLN A 35 -14.29 9.00 -27.87
C GLN A 35 -13.25 7.95 -28.22
N ARG A 36 -13.12 7.65 -29.50
CA ARG A 36 -12.16 6.68 -30.00
C ARG A 36 -10.73 7.25 -29.97
N LEU A 37 -9.82 6.55 -29.33
CA LEU A 37 -8.40 6.83 -29.40
C LEU A 37 -7.79 6.34 -30.72
N PRO A 38 -6.60 6.84 -31.11
CA PRO A 38 -5.86 6.29 -32.23
C PRO A 38 -5.66 4.77 -32.05
N SER A 39 -5.47 4.03 -33.14
CA SER A 39 -5.22 2.59 -33.04
C SER A 39 -3.97 2.29 -32.21
N GLU A 40 -3.91 1.12 -31.55
CA GLU A 40 -2.72 0.69 -30.79
C GLU A 40 -1.42 0.83 -31.60
N ARG A 41 -1.48 0.51 -32.90
CA ARG A 41 -0.34 0.69 -33.81
C ARG A 41 0.06 2.16 -33.96
N GLU A 42 -0.92 3.01 -34.07
CA GLU A 42 -0.72 4.46 -34.21
C GLU A 42 -0.19 5.06 -32.91
N MET A 43 -0.81 4.74 -31.76
CA MET A 43 -0.36 5.19 -30.45
C MET A 43 1.07 4.75 -30.15
N ALA A 44 1.43 3.49 -30.47
CA ALA A 44 2.79 2.99 -30.30
C ALA A 44 3.80 3.79 -31.14
N ARG A 45 3.43 4.12 -32.40
CA ARG A 45 4.26 4.95 -33.27
C ARG A 45 4.42 6.38 -32.73
N LEU A 46 3.33 7.00 -32.30
CA LEU A 46 3.30 8.39 -31.79
C LEU A 46 4.11 8.52 -30.49
N LEU A 47 4.02 7.54 -29.60
CA LEU A 47 4.73 7.53 -28.32
C LEU A 47 6.17 6.99 -28.41
N GLY A 48 6.57 6.47 -29.59
CA GLY A 48 7.91 5.91 -29.80
C GLY A 48 8.18 4.63 -28.99
N VAL A 49 7.15 3.81 -28.76
CA VAL A 49 7.24 2.59 -27.95
C VAL A 49 6.89 1.34 -28.75
N SER A 50 7.28 0.15 -28.23
CA SER A 50 6.90 -1.11 -28.85
C SER A 50 5.39 -1.39 -28.67
N ARG A 51 4.78 -2.07 -29.64
CA ARG A 51 3.36 -2.47 -29.57
C ARG A 51 3.05 -3.36 -28.34
N PRO A 52 3.90 -4.34 -27.97
CA PRO A 52 3.67 -5.09 -26.74
C PRO A 52 3.64 -4.21 -25.47
N ALA A 53 4.57 -3.27 -25.33
CA ALA A 53 4.61 -2.36 -24.19
C ALA A 53 3.36 -1.46 -24.15
N LEU A 54 2.91 -0.95 -25.31
CA LEU A 54 1.67 -0.18 -25.36
C LEU A 54 0.45 -1.02 -24.98
N ARG A 55 0.34 -2.26 -25.47
CA ARG A 55 -0.79 -3.15 -25.13
C ARG A 55 -0.87 -3.42 -23.64
N GLU A 56 0.28 -3.60 -22.99
CA GLU A 56 0.31 -3.77 -21.54
C GLU A 56 -0.16 -2.51 -20.81
N ALA A 57 0.27 -1.33 -21.24
CA ALA A 57 -0.22 -0.07 -20.68
C ALA A 57 -1.73 0.15 -20.93
N VAL A 58 -2.23 -0.21 -22.12
CA VAL A 58 -3.68 -0.15 -22.42
C VAL A 58 -4.46 -1.08 -21.51
N ARG A 59 -3.97 -2.30 -21.22
CA ARG A 59 -4.60 -3.20 -20.26
C ARG A 59 -4.66 -2.61 -18.85
N VAL A 60 -3.58 -1.97 -18.41
CA VAL A 60 -3.55 -1.27 -17.12
C VAL A 60 -4.59 -0.14 -17.09
N LEU A 61 -4.67 0.67 -18.16
CA LEU A 61 -5.67 1.74 -18.27
C LEU A 61 -7.11 1.21 -18.37
N GLU A 62 -7.30 0.08 -19.04
CA GLU A 62 -8.61 -0.60 -19.10
C GLU A 62 -9.01 -1.12 -17.71
N ALA A 63 -8.10 -1.77 -17.00
CA ALA A 63 -8.32 -2.20 -15.62
C ALA A 63 -8.63 -1.02 -14.68
N ARG A 64 -8.08 0.16 -14.97
CA ARG A 64 -8.38 1.42 -14.25
C ARG A 64 -9.67 2.10 -14.74
N GLY A 65 -10.37 1.55 -15.76
CA GLY A 65 -11.56 2.16 -16.35
C GLY A 65 -11.30 3.46 -17.12
N ARG A 66 -10.01 3.80 -17.38
CA ARG A 66 -9.63 5.00 -18.14
C ARG A 66 -9.87 4.85 -19.62
N VAL A 67 -9.81 3.62 -20.10
CA VAL A 67 -10.14 3.27 -21.48
C VAL A 67 -11.01 2.02 -21.51
N VAL A 68 -11.71 1.81 -22.63
CA VAL A 68 -12.49 0.60 -22.94
C VAL A 68 -11.96 0.03 -24.25
N VAL A 69 -11.52 -1.24 -24.23
CA VAL A 69 -11.11 -1.95 -25.43
C VAL A 69 -12.30 -2.70 -26.03
N LYS A 70 -12.76 -2.29 -27.21
CA LYS A 70 -13.80 -3.00 -27.94
C LYS A 70 -13.14 -3.85 -29.03
N HIS A 71 -13.29 -5.17 -28.90
CA HIS A 71 -12.63 -6.11 -29.81
C HIS A 71 -12.98 -5.80 -31.27
N GLY A 72 -11.97 -5.68 -32.14
CA GLY A 72 -12.13 -5.33 -33.56
C GLY A 72 -12.50 -3.88 -33.85
N GLN A 73 -12.86 -3.07 -32.84
CA GLN A 73 -13.29 -1.68 -33.04
C GLN A 73 -12.23 -0.67 -32.56
N GLY A 74 -11.40 -1.03 -31.56
CA GLY A 74 -10.33 -0.19 -31.06
C GLY A 74 -10.43 0.15 -29.57
N VAL A 75 -9.66 1.16 -29.17
CA VAL A 75 -9.60 1.68 -27.80
C VAL A 75 -10.41 2.97 -27.72
N PHE A 76 -11.23 3.11 -26.71
CA PHE A 76 -12.10 4.27 -26.48
C PHE A 76 -11.81 4.85 -25.09
N VAL A 77 -12.04 6.14 -24.91
CA VAL A 77 -12.02 6.78 -23.59
C VAL A 77 -13.08 6.15 -22.71
N GLY A 78 -12.70 5.76 -21.49
CA GLY A 78 -13.60 5.13 -20.53
C GLY A 78 -14.70 6.10 -20.07
N THR A 79 -15.85 5.54 -19.69
CA THR A 79 -16.97 6.31 -19.12
C THR A 79 -16.55 6.81 -17.73
N GLY A 80 -16.67 8.11 -17.47
CA GLY A 80 -16.20 8.79 -16.28
C GLY A 80 -16.78 8.29 -14.94
N ASP A 81 -17.85 7.48 -15.00
CA ASP A 81 -18.48 6.92 -13.80
C ASP A 81 -17.50 6.09 -12.96
N GLN A 82 -16.69 5.22 -13.58
CA GLN A 82 -15.69 4.46 -12.84
C GLN A 82 -14.56 5.36 -12.33
N VAL A 83 -14.14 6.36 -13.12
CA VAL A 83 -13.12 7.33 -12.70
C VAL A 83 -13.65 8.20 -11.57
N ALA A 84 -14.90 8.68 -11.65
CA ALA A 84 -15.54 9.45 -10.60
C ALA A 84 -15.69 8.64 -9.30
N ILE A 85 -16.09 7.36 -9.40
CA ILE A 85 -16.18 6.46 -8.24
C ILE A 85 -14.81 6.23 -7.63
N ARG A 86 -13.78 5.91 -8.43
CA ARG A 86 -12.40 5.73 -7.95
C ARG A 86 -11.86 6.99 -7.29
N SER A 87 -12.04 8.16 -7.90
CA SER A 87 -11.58 9.44 -7.35
C SER A 87 -12.27 9.75 -6.02
N ARG A 88 -13.57 9.48 -5.92
CA ARG A 88 -14.31 9.62 -4.65
C ARG A 88 -13.80 8.64 -3.59
N LEU A 89 -13.64 7.36 -3.93
CA LEU A 89 -13.12 6.37 -3.00
C LEU A 89 -11.70 6.69 -2.56
N ALA A 90 -10.82 7.12 -3.47
CA ALA A 90 -9.44 7.51 -3.15
C ALA A 90 -9.36 8.76 -2.26
N SER A 91 -10.38 9.63 -2.28
CA SER A 91 -10.47 10.80 -1.39
C SER A 91 -11.11 10.49 -0.03
N MET A 92 -11.64 9.29 0.18
CA MET A 92 -12.20 8.88 1.47
C MET A 92 -11.07 8.43 2.40
N GLU A 93 -11.11 8.90 3.64
CA GLU A 93 -10.32 8.31 4.73
C GLU A 93 -10.91 6.95 5.11
N VAL A 94 -10.53 5.91 4.38
CA VAL A 94 -10.95 4.55 4.66
C VAL A 94 -10.02 3.95 5.70
N SER A 95 -10.57 3.50 6.80
CA SER A 95 -9.79 2.79 7.81
C SER A 95 -9.34 1.42 7.30
N LEU A 96 -8.20 0.95 7.81
CA LEU A 96 -7.71 -0.38 7.48
C LEU A 96 -8.74 -1.48 7.81
N ALA A 97 -9.49 -1.31 8.91
CA ALA A 97 -10.54 -2.25 9.29
C ALA A 97 -11.68 -2.32 8.25
N GLU A 98 -12.13 -1.18 7.72
CA GLU A 98 -13.13 -1.12 6.66
C GLU A 98 -12.62 -1.75 5.37
N LEU A 99 -11.36 -1.53 5.03
CA LEU A 99 -10.74 -2.15 3.86
C LEU A 99 -10.75 -3.69 3.96
N PHE A 100 -10.35 -4.24 5.11
CA PHE A 100 -10.39 -5.69 5.32
C PHE A 100 -11.82 -6.25 5.39
N ALA A 101 -12.78 -5.48 5.90
CA ALA A 101 -14.20 -5.86 5.87
C ALA A 101 -14.70 -5.96 4.41
N MET A 102 -14.31 -5.03 3.53
CA MET A 102 -14.65 -5.11 2.10
C MET A 102 -13.97 -6.31 1.42
N ARG A 103 -12.72 -6.61 1.73
CA ARG A 103 -12.07 -7.83 1.22
C ARG A 103 -12.83 -9.09 1.62
N GLN A 104 -13.27 -9.20 2.87
CA GLN A 104 -14.09 -10.32 3.33
C GLN A 104 -15.38 -10.48 2.50
N VAL A 105 -16.06 -9.38 2.22
CA VAL A 105 -17.32 -9.40 1.47
C VAL A 105 -17.13 -9.78 -0.01
N LEU A 106 -16.00 -9.40 -0.61
CA LEU A 106 -15.75 -9.61 -2.04
C LEU A 106 -14.96 -10.89 -2.32
N GLU A 107 -13.87 -11.14 -1.61
CA GLU A 107 -12.92 -12.19 -1.92
C GLU A 107 -13.33 -13.57 -1.36
N VAL A 108 -14.02 -13.60 -0.21
CA VAL A 108 -14.49 -14.87 0.39
C VAL A 108 -15.54 -15.57 -0.49
N PRO A 109 -16.63 -14.89 -0.93
CA PRO A 109 -17.54 -15.51 -1.89
C PRO A 109 -16.90 -15.79 -3.24
N ALA A 110 -15.91 -14.99 -3.68
CA ALA A 110 -15.19 -15.25 -4.91
C ALA A 110 -14.45 -16.60 -4.86
N ALA A 111 -13.80 -16.91 -3.75
CA ALA A 111 -13.09 -18.18 -3.54
C ALA A 111 -14.05 -19.38 -3.57
N GLU A 112 -15.19 -19.27 -2.90
CA GLU A 112 -16.25 -20.26 -2.89
C GLU A 112 -16.74 -20.57 -4.34
N TRP A 113 -17.13 -19.52 -5.07
CA TRP A 113 -17.60 -19.66 -6.45
C TRP A 113 -16.49 -20.15 -7.39
N ALA A 114 -15.24 -19.70 -7.21
CA ALA A 114 -14.12 -20.20 -7.99
C ALA A 114 -13.94 -21.71 -7.84
N ALA A 115 -14.09 -22.25 -6.64
CA ALA A 115 -14.02 -23.70 -6.41
C ALA A 115 -15.15 -24.44 -7.17
N GLU A 116 -16.35 -23.86 -7.26
CA GLU A 116 -17.49 -24.46 -7.93
C GLU A 116 -17.36 -24.45 -9.47
N VAL A 117 -16.92 -23.32 -10.06
CA VAL A 117 -17.10 -23.10 -11.52
C VAL A 117 -15.79 -22.94 -12.30
N ALA A 118 -14.63 -22.88 -11.67
CA ALA A 118 -13.37 -22.71 -12.36
C ALA A 118 -13.06 -23.90 -13.30
N THR A 119 -12.52 -23.61 -14.46
CA THR A 119 -12.05 -24.65 -15.39
C THR A 119 -10.71 -25.24 -14.92
N ASN A 120 -10.38 -26.47 -15.34
CA ASN A 120 -9.09 -27.07 -15.01
C ASN A 120 -7.90 -26.24 -15.49
N ARG A 121 -8.03 -25.58 -16.65
CA ARG A 121 -6.99 -24.68 -17.19
C ARG A 121 -6.77 -23.46 -16.29
N GLU A 122 -7.80 -22.93 -15.68
CA GLU A 122 -7.69 -21.79 -14.75
C GLU A 122 -7.06 -22.21 -13.43
N VAL A 123 -7.42 -23.40 -12.93
CA VAL A 123 -6.80 -24.00 -11.74
C VAL A 123 -5.30 -24.25 -11.99
N GLU A 124 -4.94 -24.82 -13.16
CA GLU A 124 -3.54 -25.01 -13.54
C GLU A 124 -2.77 -23.66 -13.62
N ALA A 125 -3.37 -22.63 -14.22
CA ALA A 125 -2.78 -21.30 -14.28
C ALA A 125 -2.60 -20.65 -12.89
N LEU A 126 -3.52 -20.89 -11.94
CA LEU A 126 -3.39 -20.46 -10.56
C LEU A 126 -2.25 -21.19 -9.85
N GLY A 127 -2.06 -22.50 -10.13
CA GLY A 127 -0.94 -23.30 -9.64
C GLY A 127 0.43 -22.74 -10.12
N HIS A 128 0.55 -22.41 -11.40
CA HIS A 128 1.77 -21.78 -11.94
C HIS A 128 2.06 -20.42 -11.28
N HIS A 129 1.01 -19.69 -10.90
CA HIS A 129 1.17 -18.43 -10.17
C HIS A 129 1.81 -18.65 -8.79
N LEU A 130 1.35 -19.65 -8.04
CA LEU A 130 1.95 -20.02 -6.75
C LEU A 130 3.41 -20.47 -6.89
N GLU A 131 3.75 -21.17 -7.96
CA GLU A 131 5.14 -21.52 -8.25
C GLU A 131 6.02 -20.28 -8.49
N ALA A 132 5.47 -19.23 -9.12
CA ALA A 132 6.16 -17.96 -9.31
C ALA A 132 6.39 -17.24 -7.98
N GLU A 133 5.39 -17.24 -7.08
CA GLU A 133 5.54 -16.74 -5.71
C GLU A 133 6.64 -17.48 -4.95
N GLU A 134 6.71 -18.81 -5.07
CA GLU A 134 7.72 -19.63 -4.41
C GLU A 134 9.12 -19.35 -4.95
N LYS A 135 9.28 -19.20 -6.25
CA LYS A 135 10.55 -18.85 -6.90
C LYS A 135 11.05 -17.46 -6.50
N SER A 136 10.15 -16.53 -6.18
CA SER A 136 10.51 -15.18 -5.71
C SER A 136 11.19 -15.16 -4.33
N ARG A 137 11.34 -16.31 -3.64
CA ARG A 137 12.09 -16.45 -2.38
C ARG A 137 13.61 -16.45 -2.57
N VAL A 138 14.07 -16.72 -3.80
CA VAL A 138 15.52 -16.85 -4.07
C VAL A 138 16.11 -15.45 -4.28
N GLY A 139 16.91 -15.00 -3.33
CA GLY A 139 17.56 -13.68 -3.37
C GLY A 139 16.97 -12.65 -2.41
N PRO A 140 17.37 -11.38 -2.54
CA PRO A 140 16.80 -10.30 -1.75
C PRO A 140 15.29 -10.15 -2.02
N ILE A 141 14.51 -9.92 -0.95
CA ILE A 141 13.07 -9.74 -1.06
C ILE A 141 12.78 -8.42 -1.79
N ASP A 142 12.11 -8.52 -2.96
CA ASP A 142 11.54 -7.39 -3.66
C ASP A 142 10.04 -7.28 -3.31
N PHE A 143 9.71 -6.38 -2.40
CA PHE A 143 8.35 -6.17 -1.94
C PHE A 143 7.40 -5.67 -3.05
N ALA A 144 7.91 -4.99 -4.08
CA ALA A 144 7.09 -4.57 -5.21
C ALA A 144 6.66 -5.78 -6.05
N VAL A 145 7.57 -6.72 -6.30
CA VAL A 145 7.28 -7.98 -6.98
C VAL A 145 6.31 -8.83 -6.15
N LEU A 146 6.55 -8.97 -4.85
CA LEU A 146 5.66 -9.73 -3.97
C LEU A 146 4.24 -9.17 -3.97
N ARG A 147 4.09 -7.85 -3.88
CA ARG A 147 2.78 -7.19 -3.94
C ARG A 147 2.07 -7.43 -5.26
N GLN A 148 2.79 -7.38 -6.38
CA GLN A 148 2.21 -7.68 -7.70
C GLN A 148 1.71 -9.13 -7.78
N LEU A 149 2.51 -10.08 -7.29
CA LEU A 149 2.14 -11.49 -7.26
C LEU A 149 0.92 -11.73 -6.36
N ASP A 150 0.92 -11.19 -5.15
CA ASP A 150 -0.18 -11.28 -4.20
C ASP A 150 -1.49 -10.70 -4.78
N THR A 151 -1.42 -9.48 -5.33
CA THR A 151 -2.54 -8.84 -6.03
C THR A 151 -3.05 -9.71 -7.19
N ALA A 152 -2.16 -10.24 -8.01
CA ALA A 152 -2.53 -11.06 -9.16
C ALA A 152 -3.16 -12.40 -8.74
N PHE A 153 -2.72 -12.99 -7.63
CA PHE A 153 -3.32 -14.20 -7.07
C PHE A 153 -4.80 -13.97 -6.70
N HIS A 154 -5.10 -12.93 -5.92
CA HIS A 154 -6.46 -12.60 -5.52
C HIS A 154 -7.35 -12.24 -6.71
N MET A 155 -6.85 -11.41 -7.64
CA MET A 155 -7.61 -11.05 -8.84
C MET A 155 -7.91 -12.26 -9.73
N ARG A 156 -6.98 -13.22 -9.82
CA ARG A 156 -7.21 -14.45 -10.56
C ARG A 156 -8.37 -15.26 -9.98
N ILE A 157 -8.48 -15.36 -8.66
CA ILE A 157 -9.60 -16.05 -7.99
C ILE A 157 -10.92 -15.33 -8.27
N VAL A 158 -10.93 -14.01 -8.22
CA VAL A 158 -12.11 -13.20 -8.57
C VAL A 158 -12.55 -13.42 -10.03
N GLU A 159 -11.61 -13.52 -10.98
CA GLU A 159 -11.90 -13.87 -12.38
C GLU A 159 -12.51 -15.27 -12.51
N MET A 160 -11.95 -16.24 -11.77
CA MET A 160 -12.40 -17.63 -11.77
C MET A 160 -13.82 -17.81 -11.21
N ALA A 161 -14.27 -16.89 -10.34
CA ALA A 161 -15.65 -16.88 -9.80
C ALA A 161 -16.74 -16.63 -10.85
N LYS A 162 -16.38 -16.25 -12.08
CA LYS A 162 -17.28 -15.96 -13.22
C LYS A 162 -18.37 -14.92 -12.95
N ASN A 163 -18.26 -14.16 -11.89
CA ASN A 163 -19.18 -13.08 -11.57
C ASN A 163 -18.65 -11.75 -12.13
N ARG A 164 -19.21 -11.33 -13.24
CA ARG A 164 -18.78 -10.10 -13.94
C ARG A 164 -18.97 -8.83 -13.10
N PHE A 165 -20.02 -8.79 -12.28
CA PHE A 165 -20.25 -7.65 -11.40
C PHE A 165 -19.21 -7.58 -10.29
N LEU A 166 -18.91 -8.71 -9.65
CA LEU A 166 -17.85 -8.81 -8.64
C LEU A 166 -16.48 -8.39 -9.22
N LEU A 167 -16.14 -8.89 -10.40
CA LEU A 167 -14.87 -8.55 -11.07
C LEU A 167 -14.76 -7.03 -11.32
N GLN A 168 -15.83 -6.39 -11.79
CA GLN A 168 -15.83 -4.93 -12.01
C GLN A 168 -15.73 -4.16 -10.68
N THR A 169 -16.45 -4.59 -9.65
CA THR A 169 -16.40 -3.96 -8.32
C THR A 169 -15.00 -4.08 -7.71
N GLN A 170 -14.41 -5.28 -7.73
CA GLN A 170 -13.05 -5.51 -7.25
C GLN A 170 -12.04 -4.65 -8.01
N GLY A 171 -12.16 -4.56 -9.34
CA GLY A 171 -11.29 -3.74 -10.17
C GLY A 171 -11.30 -2.25 -9.79
N VAL A 172 -12.46 -1.70 -9.39
CA VAL A 172 -12.56 -0.32 -8.91
C VAL A 172 -11.86 -0.13 -7.55
N LEU A 173 -11.97 -1.12 -6.65
CA LEU A 173 -11.42 -1.06 -5.29
C LEU A 173 -9.95 -1.51 -5.23
N GLN A 174 -9.43 -2.11 -6.30
CA GLN A 174 -8.13 -2.78 -6.30
C GLN A 174 -6.97 -1.89 -5.87
N GLU A 175 -6.96 -0.63 -6.25
CA GLU A 175 -5.89 0.31 -5.87
C GLU A 175 -5.88 0.55 -4.36
N MET A 176 -7.05 0.67 -3.72
CA MET A 176 -7.17 0.84 -2.27
C MET A 176 -6.79 -0.43 -1.52
N ILE A 177 -7.24 -1.59 -2.02
CA ILE A 177 -6.90 -2.90 -1.46
C ILE A 177 -5.38 -3.11 -1.52
N THR A 178 -4.77 -2.84 -2.67
CA THR A 178 -3.32 -2.98 -2.87
C THR A 178 -2.51 -2.07 -1.95
N ALA A 179 -2.93 -0.82 -1.77
CA ALA A 179 -2.29 0.10 -0.83
C ALA A 179 -2.39 -0.39 0.62
N GLY A 180 -3.54 -0.94 1.02
CA GLY A 180 -3.71 -1.56 2.34
C GLY A 180 -2.84 -2.82 2.54
N MET A 181 -2.63 -3.62 1.50
CA MET A 181 -1.78 -4.82 1.53
C MET A 181 -0.29 -4.49 1.67
N GLU A 182 0.16 -3.35 1.16
CA GLU A 182 1.55 -2.89 1.28
C GLU A 182 2.00 -2.83 2.75
N THR A 183 1.10 -2.48 3.65
CA THR A 183 1.36 -2.43 5.09
C THR A 183 1.55 -3.82 5.72
N THR A 184 0.99 -4.88 5.14
CA THR A 184 1.03 -6.24 5.72
C THR A 184 2.23 -7.04 5.27
N LEU A 185 2.62 -6.98 3.99
CA LEU A 185 3.72 -7.77 3.43
C LEU A 185 5.09 -7.45 4.05
N THR A 186 5.26 -6.24 4.57
CA THR A 186 6.51 -5.84 5.26
C THR A 186 6.60 -6.33 6.72
N ILE A 187 5.54 -6.94 7.25
CA ILE A 187 5.53 -7.49 8.61
C ILE A 187 6.36 -8.78 8.65
N PRO A 188 7.33 -8.93 9.57
CA PRO A 188 8.15 -10.13 9.67
C PRO A 188 7.31 -11.41 9.79
N GLY A 189 7.62 -12.41 8.96
CA GLY A 189 6.92 -13.70 8.92
C GLY A 189 5.57 -13.69 8.17
N ARG A 190 5.01 -12.51 7.81
CA ARG A 190 3.71 -12.44 7.14
C ARG A 190 3.76 -13.00 5.71
N VAL A 191 4.84 -12.78 4.98
CA VAL A 191 5.03 -13.33 3.62
C VAL A 191 4.97 -14.85 3.63
N ASP A 192 5.66 -15.50 4.57
CA ASP A 192 5.63 -16.97 4.69
C ASP A 192 4.26 -17.50 5.11
N GLN A 193 3.55 -16.77 5.98
CA GLN A 193 2.19 -17.12 6.35
C GLN A 193 1.22 -16.94 5.18
N ALA A 194 1.28 -15.82 4.44
CA ALA A 194 0.46 -15.58 3.26
C ALA A 194 0.60 -16.71 2.23
N ARG A 195 1.82 -17.16 1.95
CA ARG A 195 2.07 -18.27 1.02
C ARG A 195 1.43 -19.58 1.48
N LYS A 196 1.48 -19.88 2.78
CA LYS A 196 0.78 -21.06 3.33
C LYS A 196 -0.72 -20.97 3.16
N ASP A 197 -1.26 -19.77 3.39
CA ASP A 197 -2.68 -19.51 3.24
C ASP A 197 -3.11 -19.60 1.76
N HIS A 198 -2.33 -19.00 0.84
CA HIS A 198 -2.57 -19.11 -0.60
C HIS A 198 -2.53 -20.56 -1.09
N ARG A 199 -1.59 -21.37 -0.58
CA ARG A 199 -1.52 -22.78 -0.92
C ARG A 199 -2.77 -23.54 -0.46
N LYS A 200 -3.23 -23.33 0.77
CA LYS A 200 -4.47 -23.95 1.28
C LYS A 200 -5.67 -23.54 0.43
N LEU A 201 -5.77 -22.27 0.10
CA LEU A 201 -6.85 -21.75 -0.73
C LEU A 201 -6.82 -22.36 -2.15
N PHE A 202 -5.64 -22.45 -2.76
CA PHE A 202 -5.45 -23.11 -4.04
C PHE A 202 -5.85 -24.59 -3.97
N GLU A 203 -5.44 -25.34 -2.95
CA GLU A 203 -5.77 -26.75 -2.77
C GLU A 203 -7.28 -26.95 -2.67
N ALA A 204 -7.98 -26.13 -1.89
CA ALA A 204 -9.43 -26.17 -1.78
C ALA A 204 -10.13 -25.90 -3.14
N ILE A 205 -9.67 -24.89 -3.89
CA ILE A 205 -10.20 -24.60 -5.23
C ILE A 205 -9.92 -25.75 -6.20
N ARG A 206 -8.71 -26.33 -6.18
CA ARG A 206 -8.31 -27.45 -7.02
C ARG A 206 -9.18 -28.68 -6.74
N ASP A 207 -9.44 -28.94 -5.47
CA ASP A 207 -10.20 -30.10 -5.00
C ASP A 207 -11.73 -29.89 -5.08
N ARG A 208 -12.16 -28.72 -5.57
CA ARG A 208 -13.57 -28.35 -5.75
C ARG A 208 -14.34 -28.27 -4.43
N ASP A 209 -13.65 -28.05 -3.32
CA ASP A 209 -14.24 -27.86 -2.00
C ASP A 209 -14.54 -26.38 -1.77
N SER A 210 -15.77 -25.98 -2.12
CA SER A 210 -16.21 -24.58 -2.03
C SER A 210 -16.24 -24.08 -0.57
N GLN A 211 -16.60 -24.95 0.38
CA GLN A 211 -16.61 -24.59 1.80
C GLN A 211 -15.20 -24.39 2.33
N ALA A 212 -14.27 -25.30 2.03
CA ALA A 212 -12.86 -25.16 2.42
C ALA A 212 -12.22 -23.92 1.76
N ALA A 213 -12.56 -23.61 0.50
CA ALA A 213 -12.08 -22.41 -0.20
C ALA A 213 -12.57 -21.12 0.48
N ARG A 214 -13.84 -21.09 0.87
CA ARG A 214 -14.45 -20.01 1.64
C ARG A 214 -13.73 -19.80 2.98
N GLU A 215 -13.53 -20.87 3.74
CA GLU A 215 -12.87 -20.82 5.05
C GLU A 215 -11.39 -20.41 4.93
N ALA A 216 -10.67 -20.95 3.94
CA ALA A 216 -9.28 -20.58 3.70
C ALA A 216 -9.13 -19.09 3.33
N ALA A 217 -10.00 -18.56 2.47
CA ALA A 217 -10.00 -17.15 2.10
C ALA A 217 -10.31 -16.25 3.32
N ALA A 218 -11.33 -16.61 4.11
CA ALA A 218 -11.69 -15.88 5.31
C ALA A 218 -10.51 -15.82 6.30
N ALA A 219 -9.92 -16.97 6.62
CA ALA A 219 -8.79 -17.07 7.54
C ALA A 219 -7.56 -16.28 7.05
N HIS A 220 -7.26 -16.31 5.75
CA HIS A 220 -6.18 -15.53 5.16
C HIS A 220 -6.37 -14.02 5.36
N ILE A 221 -7.58 -13.51 5.06
CA ILE A 221 -7.89 -12.07 5.17
C ILE A 221 -7.92 -11.63 6.64
N GLU A 222 -8.48 -12.44 7.54
CA GLU A 222 -8.48 -12.19 8.98
C GLU A 222 -7.05 -12.14 9.54
N GLY A 223 -6.22 -13.10 9.21
CA GLY A 223 -4.82 -13.13 9.62
C GLY A 223 -4.02 -11.92 9.12
N ALA A 224 -4.31 -11.44 7.91
CA ALA A 224 -3.71 -10.22 7.37
C ALA A 224 -4.17 -8.97 8.14
N ARG A 225 -5.47 -8.86 8.40
CA ARG A 225 -6.07 -7.77 9.20
C ARG A 225 -5.44 -7.70 10.59
N ASP A 226 -5.41 -8.82 11.28
CA ASP A 226 -4.94 -8.88 12.67
C ASP A 226 -3.45 -8.53 12.78
N ALA A 227 -2.64 -8.98 11.82
CA ALA A 227 -1.24 -8.60 11.74
C ALA A 227 -1.05 -7.10 11.50
N ALA A 228 -1.84 -6.50 10.60
CA ALA A 228 -1.79 -5.08 10.28
C ALA A 228 -2.21 -4.22 11.48
N LEU A 229 -3.31 -4.56 12.15
CA LEU A 229 -3.78 -3.84 13.34
C LEU A 229 -2.79 -3.95 14.50
N ALA A 230 -2.22 -5.13 14.73
CA ALA A 230 -1.20 -5.32 15.76
C ALA A 230 0.08 -4.49 15.47
N ARG A 231 0.45 -4.28 14.21
CA ARG A 231 1.54 -3.40 13.83
C ARG A 231 1.23 -1.95 14.16
N ILE A 232 0.06 -1.44 13.75
CA ILE A 232 -0.36 -0.05 14.02
C ILE A 232 -0.37 0.22 15.53
N HIS A 233 -0.92 -0.69 16.31
CA HIS A 233 -0.94 -0.52 17.79
C HIS A 233 0.47 -0.46 18.39
N ARG A 234 1.42 -1.25 17.87
CA ARG A 234 2.84 -1.18 18.30
C ARG A 234 3.47 0.15 17.94
N GLU A 235 3.32 0.60 16.70
CA GLU A 235 3.87 1.87 16.22
C GLU A 235 3.30 3.06 17.04
N GLN A 236 2.01 3.03 17.36
CA GLN A 236 1.38 4.03 18.21
C GLN A 236 1.90 4.01 19.65
N ALA A 237 2.13 2.82 20.22
CA ALA A 237 2.68 2.67 21.57
C ALA A 237 4.14 3.16 21.63
N GLU A 238 4.95 2.84 20.63
CA GLU A 238 6.33 3.31 20.51
C GLU A 238 6.39 4.84 20.38
N ALA A 239 5.56 5.43 19.51
CA ALA A 239 5.48 6.88 19.35
C ALA A 239 5.02 7.60 20.62
N ALA A 240 4.09 7.01 21.38
CA ALA A 240 3.64 7.55 22.66
C ALA A 240 4.74 7.49 23.74
N PHE A 241 5.54 6.42 23.73
CA PHE A 241 6.67 6.25 24.65
C PHE A 241 7.79 7.25 24.34
N ASP A 242 8.16 7.43 23.08
CA ASP A 242 9.18 8.38 22.65
C ASP A 242 8.76 9.83 22.92
N GLY A 243 7.48 10.15 22.71
CA GLY A 243 6.91 11.45 23.04
C GLY A 243 6.96 11.74 24.55
N ALA A 244 6.68 10.76 25.38
CA ALA A 244 6.78 10.89 26.85
C ALA A 244 8.24 11.05 27.31
N ALA A 245 9.19 10.34 26.69
CA ALA A 245 10.62 10.46 26.99
C ALA A 245 11.17 11.85 26.60
N ALA A 246 10.74 12.38 25.46
CA ALA A 246 11.13 13.74 25.01
C ALA A 246 10.65 14.83 25.98
N VAL A 247 9.41 14.74 26.47
CA VAL A 247 8.84 15.70 27.44
C VAL A 247 9.58 15.62 28.79
N THR A 248 9.97 14.43 29.24
CA THR A 248 10.72 14.29 30.50
C THR A 248 12.15 14.85 30.40
N SER A 249 12.81 14.72 29.24
CA SER A 249 14.15 15.28 29.00
C SER A 249 14.13 16.81 28.95
N ASP A 250 13.08 17.41 28.38
CA ASP A 250 12.94 18.88 28.28
C ASP A 250 12.65 19.51 29.66
N VAL A 251 11.86 18.84 30.51
CA VAL A 251 11.61 19.26 31.90
C VAL A 251 12.87 19.16 32.77
N GLN A 252 13.73 18.19 32.52
CA GLN A 252 15.03 18.07 33.22
C GLN A 252 16.04 19.11 32.72
N GLY A 253 16.03 19.42 31.41
CA GLY A 253 16.87 20.47 30.80
C GLY A 253 16.53 21.87 31.34
N THR A 254 15.25 22.21 31.44
CA THR A 254 14.76 23.47 31.98
C THR A 254 15.02 23.63 33.49
N ARG A 255 14.92 22.54 34.28
CA ARG A 255 15.30 22.56 35.71
C ARG A 255 16.79 22.76 35.93
N ARG A 256 17.68 22.17 35.12
CA ARG A 256 19.13 22.39 35.16
C ARG A 256 19.52 23.80 34.76
N ALA A 257 18.91 24.37 33.72
CA ALA A 257 19.14 25.77 33.31
C ALA A 257 18.66 26.76 34.36
N GLY A 258 17.50 26.55 34.97
CA GLY A 258 16.96 27.40 36.05
C GLY A 258 17.82 27.36 37.31
N ASN A 259 18.40 26.20 37.66
CA ASN A 259 19.29 26.06 38.81
C ASN A 259 20.68 26.72 38.58
N ALA A 260 21.20 26.65 37.34
CA ALA A 260 22.44 27.34 36.95
C ALA A 260 22.29 28.85 36.95
N GLN A 261 21.12 29.36 36.60
CA GLN A 261 20.81 30.81 36.61
C GLN A 261 20.68 31.35 38.07
N ARG A 262 20.06 30.57 38.98
CA ARG A 262 19.97 30.92 40.44
C ARG A 262 21.33 30.89 41.12
N ALA A 263 22.27 30.02 40.72
CA ALA A 263 23.62 29.96 41.29
C ALA A 263 24.48 31.17 40.87
N ARG A 264 24.18 31.82 39.72
CA ARG A 264 24.90 33.01 39.25
C ARG A 264 24.39 34.33 39.81
N THR A 265 23.21 34.36 40.46
CA THR A 265 22.58 35.55 41.03
C THR A 265 22.66 35.63 42.54
N ALA A 266 23.34 34.71 43.23
CA ALA A 266 23.57 34.79 44.67
C ALA A 266 24.57 35.90 44.97
N PRO A 267 24.24 36.89 45.83
CA PRO A 267 25.17 38.00 46.18
C PRO A 267 26.36 37.47 46.99
N ALA A 268 27.57 37.89 46.62
CA ALA A 268 28.77 37.56 47.36
C ALA A 268 28.70 38.07 48.79
N ALA A 269 28.81 37.16 49.74
CA ALA A 269 28.91 37.54 51.17
C ALA A 269 30.23 38.29 51.39
N THR A 270 30.13 39.57 51.66
CA THR A 270 31.23 40.43 52.07
C THR A 270 31.79 39.98 53.42
N SER A 271 32.97 39.43 53.40
CA SER A 271 33.79 39.18 54.64
C SER A 271 34.28 40.52 55.18
N ARG A 272 33.65 41.03 56.26
CA ARG A 272 34.25 42.09 57.04
C ARG A 272 35.29 41.49 57.97
N SER A 273 36.56 41.75 57.68
CA SER A 273 37.71 41.67 58.62
C SER A 273 37.54 42.74 59.69
N GLY A 274 37.47 42.31 60.96
CA GLY A 274 37.50 43.15 62.12
C GLY A 274 38.59 42.69 63.06
N ALA A 275 39.75 43.37 63.01
CA ALA A 275 40.84 43.25 63.97
C ALA A 275 40.50 44.01 65.25
N ALA A 276 40.62 43.40 66.40
CA ALA A 276 40.82 44.11 67.71
C ALA A 276 41.41 43.11 68.71
N ARG A 277 42.68 43.24 68.93
CA ARG A 277 43.42 43.66 70.11
C ARG A 277 43.20 42.88 71.43
N ALA A 278 44.34 42.37 71.81
CA ALA A 278 44.67 41.79 73.11
C ALA A 278 44.30 42.66 74.30
N ARG A 279 43.98 42.03 75.43
CA ARG A 279 44.45 42.42 76.75
C ARG A 279 44.36 41.27 77.79
N THR A 280 45.46 41.01 78.28
CA THR A 280 45.99 40.44 79.52
C THR A 280 45.13 40.56 80.81
N GLY A 281 45.24 39.59 81.70
CA GLY A 281 44.95 39.66 83.13
C GLY A 281 44.42 38.35 83.64
N ARG A 282 45.17 37.43 84.14
CA ARG A 282 45.87 37.22 85.42
C ARG A 282 44.91 36.89 86.59
N THR A 283 45.24 35.73 87.19
CA THR A 283 45.00 35.30 88.62
C THR A 283 43.61 34.78 88.93
N GLY A 284 43.40 33.74 89.59
CA GLY A 284 44.12 32.96 90.54
C GLY A 284 43.10 32.25 91.47
N THR A 285 43.52 31.20 91.95
CA THR A 285 43.18 30.21 92.95
C THR A 285 42.50 28.93 92.42
#